data_c87036ba5d3f8c444636177644f0432c
#
_entry.id   c87036ba5d3f8c444636177644f0432c
#
_cell.length_a   1.000
_cell.length_b   1.000
_cell.length_c   1.000
_cell.angle_alpha   90.00
_cell.angle_beta   90.00
_cell.angle_gamma   90.00
#
_symmetry.space_group_name_H-M   'P 1'
#
loop_
_entity.id
_entity.type
_entity.pdbx_description
1 polymer ?
#
loop_
_entity_poly.entity_id
_entity_poly.type
_entity_poly.pdbx_seq_one_letter_code
_entity_poly.pdbx_strand_id
1 'polypeptide(L)'
;LVSSRKTFDTIHALVSNPASRRDSLGNELVVSETRTHMLDAVSGLIHQRELRCGGFFAFATRAEADRFIANDRSALATRALAVSYTIDNAATVDPWLPQANESGIYDTINTLQGYKNRYYASSYGKSAAEWIKSRWESLAAGRGDVSTELFTGCSNCSTQPSVILTIQGNELANEVVVLGAHLDSINDSGGGNP
;
A
#
# COMPACT_ATOMS: atom_id res chain seq x y z
N LEU A 1 -15.68 7.14 -7.20
CA LEU A 1 -14.95 6.90 -5.96
C LEU A 1 -15.79 6.06 -5.00
N VAL A 2 -15.13 5.24 -4.20
CA VAL A 2 -15.71 4.56 -3.03
C VAL A 2 -14.95 5.04 -1.80
N SER A 3 -15.65 5.58 -0.82
CA SER A 3 -15.06 6.08 0.43
C SER A 3 -15.94 5.76 1.63
N SER A 4 -15.39 5.88 2.83
CA SER A 4 -16.20 5.88 4.05
C SER A 4 -17.12 7.10 4.09
N ARG A 5 -18.19 7.06 4.88
CA ARG A 5 -19.06 8.23 5.13
C ARG A 5 -18.25 9.44 5.60
N LYS A 6 -17.36 9.24 6.58
CA LYS A 6 -16.49 10.30 7.10
C LYS A 6 -15.66 10.98 6.01
N THR A 7 -15.01 10.19 5.15
CA THR A 7 -14.20 10.73 4.05
C THR A 7 -15.07 11.43 3.01
N PHE A 8 -16.25 10.87 2.68
CA PHE A 8 -17.19 11.54 1.79
C PHE A 8 -17.58 12.93 2.34
N ASP A 9 -17.88 13.04 3.62
CA ASP A 9 -18.22 14.33 4.25
C ASP A 9 -17.07 15.35 4.14
N THR A 10 -15.83 14.87 4.13
CA THR A 10 -14.65 15.72 3.88
C THR A 10 -14.58 16.22 2.43
N ILE A 11 -14.88 15.37 1.46
CA ILE A 11 -14.67 15.64 0.02
C ILE A 11 -15.94 16.01 -0.74
N HIS A 12 -17.10 16.09 -0.09
CA HIS A 12 -18.42 16.22 -0.74
C HIS A 12 -18.52 17.37 -1.75
N ALA A 13 -17.77 18.48 -1.52
CA ALA A 13 -17.74 19.62 -2.43
C ALA A 13 -17.00 19.37 -3.76
N LEU A 14 -16.19 18.29 -3.84
CA LEU A 14 -15.39 17.92 -5.01
C LEU A 14 -15.97 16.72 -5.79
N VAL A 15 -17.09 16.18 -5.33
CA VAL A 15 -17.70 14.99 -5.88
C VAL A 15 -19.20 15.21 -6.14
N SER A 16 -19.80 14.36 -6.96
CA SER A 16 -21.23 14.44 -7.33
C SER A 16 -21.90 13.06 -7.26
N ASN A 17 -23.22 13.04 -7.43
CA ASN A 17 -24.03 11.82 -7.51
C ASN A 17 -23.75 10.81 -6.39
N PRO A 18 -23.79 11.20 -5.10
CA PRO A 18 -23.52 10.27 -4.01
C PRO A 18 -24.62 9.21 -3.88
N ALA A 19 -24.21 7.98 -3.59
CA ALA A 19 -25.10 6.89 -3.25
C ALA A 19 -24.51 6.06 -2.11
N SER A 20 -25.29 5.88 -1.04
CA SER A 20 -24.88 5.05 0.08
C SER A 20 -24.90 3.56 -0.29
N ARG A 21 -23.93 2.84 0.23
CA ARG A 21 -23.76 1.39 0.16
C ARG A 21 -23.38 0.86 1.53
N ARG A 22 -23.35 -0.44 1.68
CA ARG A 22 -22.79 -1.10 2.86
C ARG A 22 -21.78 -2.14 2.42
N ASP A 23 -20.68 -2.23 3.17
CA ASP A 23 -19.73 -3.34 3.03
C ASP A 23 -20.28 -4.62 3.67
N SER A 24 -19.54 -5.72 3.56
CA SER A 24 -19.93 -7.01 4.13
C SER A 24 -19.95 -7.02 5.68
N LEU A 25 -19.34 -6.03 6.32
CA LEU A 25 -19.35 -5.82 7.78
C LEU A 25 -20.49 -4.90 8.23
N GLY A 26 -21.25 -4.33 7.29
CA GLY A 26 -22.34 -3.40 7.56
C GLY A 26 -21.90 -1.94 7.68
N ASN A 27 -20.62 -1.61 7.48
CA ASN A 27 -20.16 -0.23 7.50
C ASN A 27 -20.73 0.55 6.31
N GLU A 28 -21.05 1.82 6.54
CA GLU A 28 -21.53 2.69 5.49
C GLU A 28 -20.39 3.15 4.59
N LEU A 29 -20.58 2.90 3.29
CA LEU A 29 -19.73 3.41 2.21
C LEU A 29 -20.52 4.38 1.34
N VAL A 30 -19.83 5.30 0.69
CA VAL A 30 -20.42 6.22 -0.28
C VAL A 30 -19.74 6.04 -1.64
N VAL A 31 -20.53 5.74 -2.66
CA VAL A 31 -20.09 5.77 -4.06
C VAL A 31 -20.42 7.15 -4.60
N SER A 32 -19.43 7.86 -5.11
CA SER A 32 -19.59 9.19 -5.69
C SER A 32 -18.78 9.33 -6.98
N GLU A 33 -19.05 10.36 -7.76
CA GLU A 33 -18.42 10.62 -9.04
C GLU A 33 -17.54 11.88 -8.96
N THR A 34 -16.39 11.83 -9.64
CA THR A 34 -15.54 13.00 -9.83
C THR A 34 -14.84 12.91 -11.19
N ARG A 35 -14.35 14.02 -11.67
CA ARG A 35 -13.53 14.04 -12.89
C ARG A 35 -12.09 13.62 -12.54
N THR A 36 -11.45 12.89 -13.45
CA THR A 36 -10.09 12.35 -13.22
C THR A 36 -9.08 13.42 -12.78
N HIS A 37 -9.14 14.62 -13.37
CA HIS A 37 -8.25 15.73 -13.00
C HIS A 37 -8.50 16.32 -11.61
N MET A 38 -9.58 15.94 -10.93
CA MET A 38 -9.89 16.36 -9.56
C MET A 38 -9.33 15.40 -8.51
N LEU A 39 -8.77 14.26 -8.91
CA LEU A 39 -8.27 13.26 -7.95
C LEU A 39 -7.18 13.81 -7.05
N ASP A 40 -6.29 14.65 -7.57
CA ASP A 40 -5.24 15.29 -6.77
C ASP A 40 -5.84 16.24 -5.73
N ALA A 41 -6.87 17.02 -6.11
CA ALA A 41 -7.57 17.91 -5.17
C ALA A 41 -8.31 17.10 -4.09
N VAL A 42 -8.91 15.96 -4.45
CA VAL A 42 -9.57 15.04 -3.50
C VAL A 42 -8.52 14.49 -2.52
N SER A 43 -7.41 13.97 -3.02
CA SER A 43 -6.31 13.46 -2.19
C SER A 43 -5.74 14.53 -1.28
N GLY A 44 -5.47 15.73 -1.81
CA GLY A 44 -4.93 16.87 -1.05
C GLY A 44 -5.87 17.31 0.07
N LEU A 45 -7.18 17.34 -0.18
CA LEU A 45 -8.15 17.71 0.83
C LEU A 45 -8.24 16.68 1.96
N ILE A 46 -8.20 15.39 1.63
CA ILE A 46 -8.15 14.32 2.63
C ILE A 46 -6.88 14.43 3.46
N HIS A 47 -5.73 14.63 2.80
CA HIS A 47 -4.45 14.79 3.49
C HIS A 47 -4.48 15.96 4.49
N GLN A 48 -4.99 17.12 4.07
CA GLN A 48 -5.08 18.30 4.92
C GLN A 48 -6.06 18.15 6.09
N ARG A 49 -7.20 17.50 5.88
CA ARG A 49 -8.29 17.44 6.86
C ARG A 49 -8.26 16.21 7.74
N GLU A 50 -7.80 15.10 7.21
CA GLU A 50 -7.79 13.81 7.91
C GLU A 50 -6.38 13.39 8.33
N LEU A 51 -5.34 14.14 7.94
CA LEU A 51 -3.92 13.91 8.24
C LEU A 51 -3.46 12.49 7.84
N ARG A 52 -3.95 12.01 6.69
CA ARG A 52 -3.62 10.70 6.15
C ARG A 52 -3.59 10.71 4.62
N CYS A 53 -2.85 9.79 4.04
CA CYS A 53 -2.88 9.52 2.62
C CYS A 53 -4.00 8.51 2.28
N GLY A 54 -4.58 8.63 1.09
CA GLY A 54 -5.65 7.75 0.62
C GLY A 54 -7.00 8.03 1.29
N GLY A 55 -7.82 6.99 1.41
CA GLY A 55 -9.16 7.10 2.00
C GLY A 55 -10.29 6.89 1.01
N PHE A 56 -9.95 6.61 -0.24
CA PHE A 56 -10.91 6.23 -1.28
C PHE A 56 -10.30 5.23 -2.27
N PHE A 57 -11.15 4.50 -2.94
CA PHE A 57 -10.82 3.73 -4.13
C PHE A 57 -11.41 4.42 -5.35
N ALA A 58 -10.64 4.55 -6.42
CA ALA A 58 -11.06 5.12 -7.68
C ALA A 58 -11.31 4.02 -8.72
N PHE A 59 -12.41 4.13 -9.45
CA PHE A 59 -12.82 3.22 -10.52
C PHE A 59 -13.20 4.04 -11.75
N ALA A 60 -13.03 3.47 -12.93
CA ALA A 60 -13.41 4.15 -14.17
C ALA A 60 -14.92 4.32 -14.29
N THR A 61 -15.70 3.39 -13.75
CA THR A 61 -17.16 3.38 -13.82
C THR A 61 -17.80 3.09 -12.46
N ARG A 62 -19.05 3.55 -12.30
CA ARG A 62 -19.88 3.21 -11.14
C ARG A 62 -20.12 1.70 -11.01
N ALA A 63 -20.30 1.01 -12.14
CA ALA A 63 -20.51 -0.43 -12.15
C ALA A 63 -19.28 -1.21 -11.61
N GLU A 64 -18.08 -0.72 -11.83
CA GLU A 64 -16.87 -1.30 -11.22
C GLU A 64 -16.82 -1.04 -9.72
N ALA A 65 -17.17 0.16 -9.27
CA ALA A 65 -17.26 0.49 -7.86
C ALA A 65 -18.31 -0.40 -7.13
N ASP A 66 -19.50 -0.57 -7.74
CA ASP A 66 -20.54 -1.43 -7.18
C ASP A 66 -20.11 -2.91 -7.16
N ARG A 67 -19.41 -3.40 -8.19
CA ARG A 67 -18.84 -4.77 -8.19
C ARG A 67 -17.76 -4.94 -7.13
N PHE A 68 -16.90 -3.95 -6.93
CA PHE A 68 -15.90 -3.97 -5.88
C PHE A 68 -16.55 -4.15 -4.50
N ILE A 69 -17.59 -3.38 -4.20
CA ILE A 69 -18.32 -3.49 -2.92
C ILE A 69 -19.05 -4.85 -2.84
N ALA A 70 -19.68 -5.30 -3.91
CA ALA A 70 -20.38 -6.59 -3.94
C ALA A 70 -19.45 -7.80 -3.76
N ASN A 71 -18.19 -7.67 -4.16
CA ASN A 71 -17.16 -8.69 -3.99
C ASN A 71 -16.39 -8.57 -2.66
N ASP A 72 -16.78 -7.63 -1.81
CA ASP A 72 -16.15 -7.48 -0.49
C ASP A 72 -16.30 -8.76 0.33
N ARG A 73 -15.17 -9.29 0.78
CA ARG A 73 -15.03 -10.51 1.58
C ARG A 73 -14.60 -10.24 3.01
N SER A 74 -14.63 -8.99 3.45
CA SER A 74 -14.15 -8.58 4.79
C SER A 74 -14.84 -9.35 5.91
N ALA A 75 -16.14 -9.63 5.80
CA ALA A 75 -16.85 -10.44 6.78
C ALA A 75 -16.36 -11.90 6.81
N LEU A 76 -15.97 -12.47 5.68
CA LEU A 76 -15.36 -13.81 5.61
C LEU A 76 -13.96 -13.80 6.18
N ALA A 77 -13.16 -12.77 5.86
CA ALA A 77 -11.83 -12.57 6.42
C ALA A 77 -11.89 -12.39 7.95
N THR A 78 -12.85 -11.62 8.46
CA THR A 78 -13.06 -11.46 9.92
C THR A 78 -13.44 -12.78 10.59
N ARG A 79 -14.21 -13.63 9.92
CA ARG A 79 -14.50 -14.99 10.42
C ARG A 79 -13.27 -15.90 10.35
N ALA A 80 -12.43 -15.76 9.33
CA ALA A 80 -11.16 -16.48 9.22
C ALA A 80 -10.14 -15.99 10.26
N LEU A 81 -10.15 -14.70 10.60
CA LEU A 81 -9.33 -14.12 11.68
C LEU A 81 -9.79 -14.57 13.10
N ALA A 82 -10.97 -15.18 13.22
CA ALA A 82 -11.37 -15.88 14.43
C ALA A 82 -10.66 -17.26 14.58
N VAL A 83 -9.86 -17.66 13.63
CA VAL A 83 -8.92 -18.79 13.80
C VAL A 83 -7.83 -18.31 14.76
N SER A 84 -7.82 -18.91 15.95
CA SER A 84 -6.74 -18.72 16.91
C SER A 84 -5.48 -19.36 16.33
N TYR A 85 -4.57 -18.55 15.83
CA TYR A 85 -3.24 -19.04 15.46
C TYR A 85 -2.44 -19.30 16.73
N THR A 86 -2.06 -20.53 16.96
CA THR A 86 -1.08 -20.88 17.99
C THR A 86 0.30 -20.46 17.52
N ILE A 87 1.11 -19.91 18.41
CA ILE A 87 2.54 -19.73 18.17
C ILE A 87 3.20 -21.10 18.28
N ASP A 88 3.34 -21.80 17.15
CA ASP A 88 3.82 -23.19 17.10
C ASP A 88 5.16 -23.34 16.37
N ASN A 89 5.69 -22.26 15.80
CA ASN A 89 6.93 -22.25 15.04
C ASN A 89 8.10 -21.54 15.76
N ALA A 90 8.03 -21.40 17.08
CA ALA A 90 9.02 -20.70 17.89
C ALA A 90 10.43 -21.29 17.70
N ALA A 91 10.55 -22.62 17.64
CA ALA A 91 11.84 -23.27 17.43
C ALA A 91 12.57 -22.84 16.13
N THR A 92 11.81 -22.44 15.12
CA THR A 92 12.38 -21.91 13.86
C THR A 92 12.61 -20.40 13.92
N VAL A 93 11.70 -19.66 14.55
CA VAL A 93 11.70 -18.19 14.54
C VAL A 93 12.62 -17.60 15.59
N ASP A 94 12.66 -18.14 16.80
CA ASP A 94 13.45 -17.61 17.92
C ASP A 94 14.95 -17.45 17.59
N PRO A 95 15.61 -18.36 16.85
CA PRO A 95 17.01 -18.15 16.42
C PRO A 95 17.21 -16.98 15.46
N TRP A 96 16.14 -16.49 14.80
CA TRP A 96 16.23 -15.36 13.86
C TRP A 96 16.03 -14.01 14.55
N LEU A 97 15.31 -13.96 15.68
CA LEU A 97 15.00 -12.70 16.37
C LEU A 97 16.25 -11.90 16.74
N PRO A 98 17.36 -12.51 17.24
CA PRO A 98 18.59 -11.77 17.52
C PRO A 98 19.30 -11.20 16.28
N GLN A 99 18.93 -11.64 15.07
CA GLN A 99 19.47 -11.13 13.82
C GLN A 99 18.78 -9.82 13.38
N ALA A 100 17.58 -9.56 13.89
CA ALA A 100 16.91 -8.27 13.73
C ALA A 100 17.60 -7.26 14.65
N ASN A 101 18.41 -6.38 14.07
CA ASN A 101 19.21 -5.41 14.81
C ASN A 101 18.89 -3.97 14.39
N GLU A 102 19.03 -3.06 15.33
CA GLU A 102 18.78 -1.63 15.13
C GLU A 102 19.65 -1.02 14.03
N SER A 103 20.93 -1.43 13.94
CA SER A 103 21.86 -0.86 12.97
C SER A 103 21.42 -1.12 11.53
N GLY A 104 20.91 -2.31 11.20
CA GLY A 104 20.42 -2.62 9.87
C GLY A 104 19.19 -1.81 9.47
N ILE A 105 18.32 -1.52 10.44
CA ILE A 105 17.16 -0.64 10.24
C ILE A 105 17.64 0.80 10.03
N TYR A 106 18.53 1.28 10.89
CA TYR A 106 19.09 2.63 10.81
C TYR A 106 19.83 2.88 9.48
N ASP A 107 20.66 1.93 9.03
CA ASP A 107 21.38 2.03 7.76
C ASP A 107 20.42 2.12 6.56
N THR A 108 19.30 1.38 6.61
CA THR A 108 18.27 1.44 5.58
C THR A 108 17.60 2.82 5.56
N ILE A 109 17.21 3.35 6.72
CA ILE A 109 16.63 4.69 6.86
C ILE A 109 17.62 5.74 6.37
N ASN A 110 18.88 5.66 6.81
CA ASN A 110 19.94 6.59 6.43
C ASN A 110 20.17 6.63 4.92
N THR A 111 20.16 5.47 4.27
CA THR A 111 20.31 5.40 2.82
C THR A 111 19.11 6.03 2.11
N LEU A 112 17.89 5.70 2.55
CA LEU A 112 16.68 6.20 1.91
C LEU A 112 16.45 7.70 2.14
N GLN A 113 16.86 8.25 3.27
CA GLN A 113 16.82 9.70 3.50
C GLN A 113 17.87 10.48 2.68
N GLY A 114 18.92 9.81 2.23
CA GLY A 114 19.96 10.40 1.38
C GLY A 114 19.48 10.83 -0.01
N TYR A 115 18.35 10.32 -0.48
CA TYR A 115 17.75 10.81 -1.73
C TYR A 115 17.15 12.20 -1.52
N LYS A 116 17.28 13.09 -2.52
CA LYS A 116 16.73 14.46 -2.48
C LYS A 116 15.23 14.47 -2.12
N ASN A 117 14.50 13.49 -2.57
CA ASN A 117 13.13 13.13 -2.19
C ASN A 117 12.87 11.68 -2.65
N ARG A 118 11.74 11.12 -2.26
CA ARG A 118 11.25 9.85 -2.83
C ARG A 118 9.87 10.03 -3.44
N TYR A 119 9.62 11.22 -4.00
CA TYR A 119 8.37 11.53 -4.67
C TYR A 119 8.13 10.56 -5.83
N TYR A 120 6.95 9.97 -5.87
CA TYR A 120 6.62 8.89 -6.80
C TYR A 120 6.79 9.24 -8.28
N ALA A 121 6.67 10.51 -8.64
CA ALA A 121 6.85 10.99 -10.03
C ALA A 121 8.28 11.47 -10.32
N SER A 122 9.23 11.32 -9.38
CA SER A 122 10.62 11.76 -9.54
C SER A 122 11.57 10.62 -9.91
N SER A 123 12.69 10.98 -10.53
CA SER A 123 13.79 10.03 -10.77
C SER A 123 14.41 9.53 -9.46
N TYR A 124 14.41 10.34 -8.41
CA TYR A 124 14.89 9.94 -7.08
C TYR A 124 13.97 8.88 -6.44
N GLY A 125 12.65 9.00 -6.63
CA GLY A 125 11.71 7.97 -6.22
C GLY A 125 11.98 6.65 -6.93
N LYS A 126 12.23 6.68 -8.25
CA LYS A 126 12.63 5.51 -9.02
C LYS A 126 13.92 4.90 -8.50
N SER A 127 14.97 5.72 -8.30
CA SER A 127 16.27 5.24 -7.79
C SER A 127 16.15 4.62 -6.40
N ALA A 128 15.27 5.12 -5.54
CA ALA A 128 15.00 4.50 -4.24
C ALA A 128 14.39 3.10 -4.38
N ALA A 129 13.46 2.91 -5.31
CA ALA A 129 12.88 1.59 -5.60
C ALA A 129 13.93 0.61 -6.15
N GLU A 130 14.78 1.07 -7.08
CA GLU A 130 15.87 0.28 -7.64
C GLU A 130 16.89 -0.13 -6.56
N TRP A 131 17.20 0.78 -5.62
CA TRP A 131 18.08 0.46 -4.50
C TRP A 131 17.46 -0.60 -3.56
N ILE A 132 16.18 -0.49 -3.21
CA ILE A 132 15.50 -1.48 -2.39
C ILE A 132 15.54 -2.86 -3.06
N LYS A 133 15.22 -2.90 -4.36
CA LYS A 133 15.32 -4.15 -5.13
C LYS A 133 16.72 -4.77 -5.01
N SER A 134 17.75 -4.00 -5.30
CA SER A 134 19.15 -4.47 -5.24
C SER A 134 19.55 -4.90 -3.81
N ARG A 135 19.07 -4.18 -2.80
CA ARG A 135 19.31 -4.56 -1.39
C ARG A 135 18.67 -5.89 -1.04
N TRP A 136 17.44 -6.12 -1.48
CA TRP A 136 16.74 -7.37 -1.24
C TRP A 136 17.38 -8.55 -1.99
N GLU A 137 17.81 -8.33 -3.24
CA GLU A 137 18.58 -9.32 -4.01
C GLU A 137 19.89 -9.71 -3.30
N SER A 138 20.59 -8.74 -2.77
CA SER A 138 21.81 -8.97 -2.00
C SER A 138 21.55 -9.80 -0.73
N LEU A 139 20.46 -9.50 -0.02
CA LEU A 139 20.08 -10.24 1.19
C LEU A 139 19.59 -11.66 0.87
N ALA A 140 19.01 -11.86 -0.31
CA ALA A 140 18.52 -13.15 -0.78
C ALA A 140 19.59 -13.97 -1.55
N ALA A 141 20.83 -13.50 -1.60
CA ALA A 141 21.89 -14.18 -2.34
C ALA A 141 22.04 -15.65 -1.91
N GLY A 142 22.01 -16.54 -2.90
CA GLY A 142 22.07 -18.00 -2.67
C GLY A 142 20.73 -18.67 -2.36
N ARG A 143 19.62 -17.93 -2.31
CA ARG A 143 18.26 -18.46 -2.12
C ARG A 143 17.54 -18.61 -3.47
N GLY A 144 17.26 -19.85 -3.89
CA GLY A 144 16.52 -20.15 -5.11
C GLY A 144 15.00 -19.99 -4.99
N ASP A 145 14.49 -19.83 -3.77
CA ASP A 145 13.07 -19.65 -3.44
C ASP A 145 12.64 -18.18 -3.38
N VAL A 146 13.58 -17.24 -3.57
CA VAL A 146 13.32 -15.80 -3.50
C VAL A 146 13.50 -15.16 -4.87
N SER A 147 12.52 -14.32 -5.25
CA SER A 147 12.60 -13.47 -6.43
C SER A 147 12.24 -12.03 -6.08
N THR A 148 12.80 -11.09 -6.82
CA THR A 148 12.48 -9.65 -6.70
C THR A 148 12.19 -9.06 -8.04
N GLU A 149 11.21 -8.16 -8.09
CA GLU A 149 10.87 -7.44 -9.32
C GLU A 149 10.50 -5.97 -9.05
N LEU A 150 10.60 -5.17 -10.10
CA LEU A 150 10.01 -3.84 -10.15
C LEU A 150 8.69 -3.93 -10.92
N PHE A 151 7.60 -3.76 -10.22
CA PHE A 151 6.27 -3.80 -10.83
C PHE A 151 5.96 -2.48 -11.54
N THR A 152 5.78 -2.57 -12.85
CA THR A 152 5.42 -1.44 -13.74
C THR A 152 4.16 -1.73 -14.56
N GLY A 153 3.41 -2.76 -14.20
CA GLY A 153 2.33 -3.33 -15.00
C GLY A 153 0.99 -2.58 -14.97
N CYS A 154 0.97 -1.31 -14.60
CA CYS A 154 -0.24 -0.48 -14.62
C CYS A 154 -0.17 0.59 -15.73
N SER A 155 -1.32 0.84 -16.40
CA SER A 155 -1.41 1.82 -17.50
C SER A 155 -1.13 3.27 -17.07
N ASN A 156 -1.26 3.58 -15.77
CA ASN A 156 -1.04 4.89 -15.17
C ASN A 156 -0.03 4.83 -14.01
N CYS A 157 0.94 3.92 -14.07
CA CYS A 157 2.02 3.86 -13.11
C CYS A 157 2.82 5.17 -13.13
N SER A 158 3.20 5.60 -11.95
CA SER A 158 4.16 6.69 -11.79
C SER A 158 5.56 6.27 -12.22
N THR A 159 6.49 7.22 -12.23
CA THR A 159 7.92 6.97 -12.52
C THR A 159 8.53 5.99 -11.51
N GLN A 160 8.09 6.02 -10.24
CA GLN A 160 8.52 5.09 -9.20
C GLN A 160 7.75 3.77 -9.32
N PRO A 161 8.40 2.64 -9.60
CA PRO A 161 7.76 1.33 -9.57
C PRO A 161 7.54 0.85 -8.13
N SER A 162 6.60 -0.06 -7.92
CA SER A 162 6.56 -0.84 -6.69
C SER A 162 7.65 -1.91 -6.70
N VAL A 163 8.22 -2.19 -5.53
CA VAL A 163 9.18 -3.30 -5.38
C VAL A 163 8.45 -4.48 -4.78
N ILE A 164 8.52 -5.62 -5.43
CA ILE A 164 7.91 -6.86 -4.97
C ILE A 164 9.04 -7.86 -4.71
N LEU A 165 9.03 -8.45 -3.52
CA LEU A 165 9.84 -9.62 -3.18
C LEU A 165 8.90 -10.78 -2.90
N THR A 166 9.11 -11.88 -3.55
CA THR A 166 8.35 -13.12 -3.37
C THR A 166 9.24 -14.19 -2.76
N ILE A 167 8.77 -14.80 -1.68
CA ILE A 167 9.36 -16.02 -1.11
C ILE A 167 8.40 -17.17 -1.39
N GLN A 168 8.84 -18.14 -2.18
CA GLN A 168 8.01 -19.24 -2.57
C GLN A 168 7.88 -20.23 -1.42
N GLY A 169 6.66 -20.43 -0.93
CA GLY A 169 6.35 -21.52 0.00
C GLY A 169 6.31 -22.90 -0.69
N ASN A 170 6.59 -23.95 0.05
CA ASN A 170 6.63 -25.32 -0.47
C ASN A 170 5.46 -26.21 0.00
N GLU A 171 4.79 -25.86 1.10
CA GLU A 171 3.70 -26.71 1.66
C GLU A 171 2.31 -26.15 1.30
N LEU A 172 2.11 -24.84 1.49
CA LEU A 172 0.83 -24.17 1.26
C LEU A 172 0.96 -23.11 0.15
N ALA A 173 1.45 -23.52 -1.01
CA ALA A 173 1.78 -22.64 -2.13
C ALA A 173 0.60 -21.80 -2.66
N ASN A 174 -0.64 -22.17 -2.33
CA ASN A 174 -1.85 -21.41 -2.68
C ASN A 174 -2.28 -20.41 -1.62
N GLU A 175 -1.61 -20.38 -0.47
CA GLU A 175 -1.84 -19.39 0.58
C GLU A 175 -0.78 -18.29 0.48
N VAL A 176 -1.23 -17.04 0.44
CA VAL A 176 -0.34 -15.90 0.27
C VAL A 176 -0.46 -14.97 1.47
N VAL A 177 0.68 -14.70 2.11
CA VAL A 177 0.79 -13.65 3.13
C VAL A 177 1.43 -12.42 2.48
N VAL A 178 0.77 -11.27 2.56
CA VAL A 178 1.25 -10.03 1.96
C VAL A 178 1.60 -9.04 3.07
N LEU A 179 2.84 -8.56 3.04
CA LEU A 179 3.31 -7.42 3.85
C LEU A 179 3.57 -6.25 2.91
N GLY A 180 3.06 -5.08 3.24
CA GLY A 180 3.20 -3.91 2.38
C GLY A 180 3.42 -2.63 3.16
N ALA A 181 4.19 -1.72 2.55
CA ALA A 181 4.37 -0.36 3.02
C ALA A 181 4.53 0.57 1.81
N HIS A 182 4.14 1.84 1.94
CA HIS A 182 4.39 2.78 0.85
C HIS A 182 5.86 3.22 0.84
N LEU A 183 6.39 3.44 -0.35
CA LEU A 183 7.79 3.75 -0.59
C LEU A 183 8.03 5.25 -0.74
N ASP A 184 7.10 5.96 -1.36
CA ASP A 184 7.24 7.37 -1.64
C ASP A 184 7.21 8.23 -0.38
N SER A 185 7.94 9.32 -0.41
CA SER A 185 7.98 10.32 0.66
C SER A 185 8.44 11.66 0.11
N ILE A 186 7.78 12.71 0.54
CA ILE A 186 8.17 14.10 0.23
C ILE A 186 8.12 14.95 1.49
N ASN A 187 8.86 16.05 1.47
CA ASN A 187 8.69 17.11 2.43
C ASN A 187 7.78 18.19 1.81
N ASP A 188 6.57 18.32 2.34
CA ASP A 188 5.57 19.29 1.87
C ASP A 188 5.97 20.75 2.16
N SER A 189 6.93 20.99 3.05
CA SER A 189 7.25 22.32 3.54
C SER A 189 8.32 23.07 2.75
N GLY A 190 8.73 22.60 1.57
CA GLY A 190 9.70 23.38 0.82
C GLY A 190 10.57 22.69 -0.21
N GLY A 191 10.16 21.58 -0.79
CA GLY A 191 10.82 21.02 -1.98
C GLY A 191 12.24 20.52 -1.76
N GLY A 192 12.64 20.28 -0.54
CA GLY A 192 13.92 19.69 -0.18
C GLY A 192 13.75 18.39 0.58
N ASN A 193 14.84 17.68 0.69
CA ASN A 193 14.96 16.57 1.63
C ASN A 193 14.58 17.06 3.04
N PRO A 194 13.88 16.25 3.84
CA PRO A 194 13.68 16.56 5.24
C PRO A 194 15.01 16.70 5.97
#